data_1dfd2d9e2c0b5a434b5e556d9b8fa80e
#
_entry.id   1dfd2d9e2c0b5a434b5e556d9b8fa80e
#
_cell.length_a   1.000
_cell.length_b   1.000
_cell.length_c   1.000
_cell.angle_alpha   90.00
_cell.angle_beta   90.00
_cell.angle_gamma   90.00
#
_symmetry.space_group_name_H-M   'P 1'
#
loop_
_entity.id
_entity.type
_entity.pdbx_description
1 polymer ?
#
loop_
_entity_poly.entity_id
_entity_poly.type
_entity_poly.pdbx_seq_one_letter_code
_entity_poly.pdbx_strand_id
1 'polypeptide(L)'
;MLEEALNKYTEAINLKIKDKINSFLYSNRAWVNLKLEKIGAALDDANHAIKWDPDNIKGYYRRGLANLALLKYEDALIDLEYAFKKYPEEKNVKDKIEEIKFEIEKKKLRNSNIANDDNENINEEPPEVLLDLKYIENEIKKEEEKIKTKLNENNNETKPVKKRPRSDSDAIKKQEYKDKLSITKTWIIEEVIEDMKNKNYISKLSLLKIILDVTKINMVEPSLIDIDVKKTETFNICGDIHGQFYDLLNIFKQYGYPSENNHYLFNGDFVDRGSFSVECLITLLCFKLLYPKHFYLARGNHESRNLNKVYGFEQEVLSKYDSTVYESFIRFFFSLPLAHCINKEILVLHGGLFSKDGVTLNDIRKIKRFREVPESGIMCELLWSDPSSINGRHPSNRGVAITFGPDVVKDFLKNNKLVKLVRSHECKSEGYEILGDVITVFSAPNYCDSMGNMGGILQLKGDSIKILQFSYVWHPPAQSFALLNNWIFS
;
A
#
# COMPACT_ATOMS: atom_id res chain seq x y z
N MET A 1 -2.49 -11.70 -19.26
CA MET A 1 -3.94 -11.45 -19.53
C MET A 1 -4.32 -9.97 -19.58
N LEU A 2 -4.09 -9.13 -18.53
CA LEU A 2 -4.49 -7.70 -18.58
C LEU A 2 -3.71 -6.90 -19.62
N GLU A 3 -2.40 -7.06 -19.74
CA GLU A 3 -1.61 -6.42 -20.80
C GLU A 3 -2.01 -6.91 -22.20
N GLU A 4 -2.33 -8.18 -22.34
CA GLU A 4 -2.84 -8.72 -23.59
C GLU A 4 -4.21 -8.11 -23.95
N ALA A 5 -5.12 -7.99 -22.96
CA ALA A 5 -6.39 -7.29 -23.14
C ALA A 5 -6.20 -5.82 -23.53
N LEU A 6 -5.25 -5.13 -22.89
CA LEU A 6 -4.87 -3.74 -23.22
C LEU A 6 -4.45 -3.64 -24.69
N ASN A 7 -3.59 -4.56 -25.17
CA ASN A 7 -3.12 -4.61 -26.54
C ASN A 7 -4.28 -4.87 -27.51
N LYS A 8 -5.16 -5.83 -27.20
CA LYS A 8 -6.33 -6.16 -28.05
C LYS A 8 -7.31 -5.00 -28.17
N TYR A 9 -7.62 -4.30 -27.05
CA TYR A 9 -8.45 -3.09 -27.12
C TYR A 9 -7.76 -1.99 -27.94
N THR A 10 -6.45 -1.85 -27.82
CA THR A 10 -5.67 -0.85 -28.58
C THR A 10 -5.67 -1.19 -30.07
N GLU A 11 -5.46 -2.44 -30.47
CA GLU A 11 -5.59 -2.89 -31.85
C GLU A 11 -6.99 -2.58 -32.41
N ALA A 12 -8.06 -2.94 -31.66
CA ALA A 12 -9.43 -2.69 -32.06
C ALA A 12 -9.74 -1.19 -32.25
N ILE A 13 -9.29 -0.33 -31.35
CA ILE A 13 -9.46 1.12 -31.43
C ILE A 13 -8.70 1.68 -32.66
N ASN A 14 -7.52 1.17 -32.97
CA ASN A 14 -6.70 1.58 -34.10
C ASN A 14 -7.32 1.24 -35.48
N LEU A 15 -8.32 0.35 -35.54
CA LEU A 15 -9.11 0.10 -36.75
C LEU A 15 -9.98 1.32 -37.15
N LYS A 16 -10.10 2.32 -36.28
CA LYS A 16 -10.81 3.60 -36.53
C LYS A 16 -12.26 3.42 -37.03
N ILE A 17 -12.95 2.42 -36.54
CA ILE A 17 -14.36 2.18 -36.84
C ILE A 17 -15.15 3.39 -36.30
N LYS A 18 -15.92 4.04 -37.17
CA LYS A 18 -16.76 5.20 -36.78
C LYS A 18 -18.13 4.71 -36.29
N ASP A 19 -18.19 4.12 -35.11
CA ASP A 19 -19.43 3.59 -34.51
C ASP A 19 -19.41 3.76 -32.99
N LYS A 20 -20.58 3.73 -32.37
CA LYS A 20 -20.77 3.69 -30.90
C LYS A 20 -20.00 2.55 -30.21
N ILE A 21 -19.62 1.52 -30.94
CA ILE A 21 -18.76 0.44 -30.45
C ILE A 21 -17.45 0.98 -29.85
N ASN A 22 -16.94 2.12 -30.35
CA ASN A 22 -15.76 2.75 -29.79
C ASN A 22 -15.96 3.16 -28.33
N SER A 23 -17.16 3.56 -27.92
CA SER A 23 -17.46 3.90 -26.55
C SER A 23 -17.21 2.69 -25.61
N PHE A 24 -17.62 1.50 -26.03
CA PHE A 24 -17.38 0.26 -25.26
C PHE A 24 -15.90 -0.12 -25.25
N LEU A 25 -15.19 0.01 -26.40
CA LEU A 25 -13.77 -0.30 -26.49
C LEU A 25 -12.94 0.61 -25.58
N TYR A 26 -13.14 1.92 -25.65
CA TYR A 26 -12.47 2.88 -24.77
C TYR A 26 -12.85 2.67 -23.29
N SER A 27 -14.14 2.48 -23.01
CA SER A 27 -14.58 2.21 -21.64
C SER A 27 -13.91 0.95 -21.07
N ASN A 28 -13.87 -0.16 -21.83
CA ASN A 28 -13.22 -1.39 -21.36
C ASN A 28 -11.71 -1.25 -21.24
N ARG A 29 -11.05 -0.49 -22.14
CA ARG A 29 -9.64 -0.21 -22.01
C ARG A 29 -9.34 0.69 -20.80
N ALA A 30 -10.21 1.66 -20.48
CA ALA A 30 -10.13 2.43 -19.23
C ALA A 30 -10.16 1.52 -18.00
N TRP A 31 -11.01 0.50 -18.00
CA TRP A 31 -11.05 -0.48 -16.92
C TRP A 31 -9.76 -1.28 -16.76
N VAL A 32 -9.20 -1.74 -17.89
CA VAL A 32 -7.90 -2.44 -17.87
C VAL A 32 -6.80 -1.52 -17.37
N ASN A 33 -6.79 -0.26 -17.83
CA ASN A 33 -5.83 0.75 -17.38
C ASN A 33 -5.95 1.03 -15.88
N LEU A 34 -7.16 1.11 -15.30
CA LEU A 34 -7.37 1.21 -13.84
C LEU A 34 -6.79 -0.01 -13.10
N LYS A 35 -7.00 -1.21 -13.65
CA LYS A 35 -6.44 -2.44 -13.08
C LYS A 35 -4.90 -2.47 -13.13
N LEU A 36 -4.30 -1.85 -14.13
CA LEU A 36 -2.85 -1.71 -14.32
C LEU A 36 -2.26 -0.44 -13.68
N GLU A 37 -3.06 0.33 -12.94
CA GLU A 37 -2.68 1.62 -12.33
C GLU A 37 -2.20 2.69 -13.31
N LYS A 38 -2.51 2.53 -14.57
CA LYS A 38 -2.30 3.55 -15.61
C LYS A 38 -3.45 4.58 -15.52
N ILE A 39 -3.54 5.29 -14.38
CA ILE A 39 -4.72 6.09 -14.02
C ILE A 39 -4.95 7.24 -15.00
N GLY A 40 -3.89 7.91 -15.47
CA GLY A 40 -3.97 8.95 -16.49
C GLY A 40 -4.52 8.41 -17.80
N ALA A 41 -4.01 7.26 -18.27
CA ALA A 41 -4.52 6.61 -19.48
C ALA A 41 -5.98 6.14 -19.31
N ALA A 42 -6.37 5.69 -18.13
CA ALA A 42 -7.75 5.33 -17.81
C ALA A 42 -8.69 6.54 -17.88
N LEU A 43 -8.25 7.68 -17.38
CA LEU A 43 -8.99 8.96 -17.44
C LEU A 43 -9.21 9.40 -18.89
N ASP A 44 -8.17 9.34 -19.72
CA ASP A 44 -8.26 9.69 -21.14
C ASP A 44 -9.21 8.76 -21.90
N ASP A 45 -9.10 7.46 -21.67
CA ASP A 45 -9.99 6.47 -22.27
C ASP A 45 -11.45 6.65 -21.83
N ALA A 46 -11.69 6.93 -20.55
CA ALA A 46 -13.05 7.19 -20.07
C ALA A 46 -13.65 8.46 -20.69
N ASN A 47 -12.84 9.53 -20.87
CA ASN A 47 -13.24 10.74 -21.60
C ASN A 47 -13.62 10.43 -23.05
N HIS A 48 -12.82 9.61 -23.75
CA HIS A 48 -13.13 9.16 -25.10
C HIS A 48 -14.42 8.33 -25.14
N ALA A 49 -14.62 7.43 -24.19
CA ALA A 49 -15.84 6.61 -24.11
C ALA A 49 -17.09 7.49 -24.00
N ILE A 50 -17.09 8.47 -23.10
CA ILE A 50 -18.19 9.42 -22.91
C ILE A 50 -18.39 10.31 -24.13
N LYS A 51 -17.30 10.70 -24.79
CA LYS A 51 -17.38 11.50 -26.04
C LYS A 51 -18.07 10.72 -27.17
N TRP A 52 -17.85 9.40 -27.31
CA TRP A 52 -18.48 8.56 -28.31
C TRP A 52 -19.93 8.22 -27.95
N ASP A 53 -20.24 8.05 -26.67
CA ASP A 53 -21.59 7.80 -26.18
C ASP A 53 -21.80 8.49 -24.81
N PRO A 54 -22.48 9.65 -24.81
CA PRO A 54 -22.77 10.40 -23.58
C PRO A 54 -23.64 9.64 -22.56
N ASP A 55 -24.27 8.53 -22.95
CA ASP A 55 -25.03 7.65 -22.07
C ASP A 55 -24.23 6.46 -21.55
N ASN A 56 -22.93 6.36 -21.84
CA ASN A 56 -22.07 5.29 -21.35
C ASN A 56 -21.79 5.41 -19.85
N ILE A 57 -22.63 4.81 -19.03
CA ILE A 57 -22.54 4.87 -17.57
C ILE A 57 -21.22 4.27 -17.06
N LYS A 58 -20.71 3.21 -17.68
CA LYS A 58 -19.40 2.61 -17.35
C LYS A 58 -18.28 3.62 -17.57
N GLY A 59 -18.37 4.46 -18.60
CA GLY A 59 -17.42 5.56 -18.84
C GLY A 59 -17.38 6.55 -17.69
N TYR A 60 -18.52 7.03 -17.23
CA TYR A 60 -18.60 7.93 -16.07
C TYR A 60 -18.09 7.27 -14.80
N TYR A 61 -18.52 6.06 -14.49
CA TYR A 61 -18.06 5.35 -13.29
C TYR A 61 -16.54 5.20 -13.26
N ARG A 62 -15.94 4.77 -14.37
CA ARG A 62 -14.50 4.57 -14.50
C ARG A 62 -13.71 5.88 -14.46
N ARG A 63 -14.29 6.96 -15.02
CA ARG A 63 -13.73 8.31 -14.89
C ARG A 63 -13.77 8.80 -13.44
N GLY A 64 -14.88 8.59 -12.76
CA GLY A 64 -15.03 8.87 -11.33
C GLY A 64 -14.00 8.15 -10.47
N LEU A 65 -13.76 6.86 -10.73
CA LEU A 65 -12.72 6.10 -10.02
C LEU A 65 -11.30 6.61 -10.34
N ALA A 66 -11.02 6.96 -11.60
CA ALA A 66 -9.73 7.54 -11.98
C ALA A 66 -9.52 8.90 -11.29
N ASN A 67 -10.53 9.77 -11.29
CA ASN A 67 -10.48 11.06 -10.61
C ASN A 67 -10.30 10.89 -9.08
N LEU A 68 -10.96 9.91 -8.48
CA LEU A 68 -10.81 9.60 -7.05
C LEU A 68 -9.37 9.18 -6.72
N ALA A 69 -8.77 8.32 -7.53
CA ALA A 69 -7.38 7.89 -7.37
C ALA A 69 -6.38 9.06 -7.53
N LEU A 70 -6.72 10.07 -8.36
CA LEU A 70 -5.96 11.30 -8.56
C LEU A 70 -6.33 12.44 -7.58
N LEU A 71 -7.12 12.20 -6.53
CA LEU A 71 -7.58 13.19 -5.54
C LEU A 71 -8.46 14.31 -6.09
N LYS A 72 -8.97 14.17 -7.30
CA LYS A 72 -9.90 15.12 -7.93
C LYS A 72 -11.32 14.86 -7.43
N TYR A 73 -11.56 15.16 -6.15
CA TYR A 73 -12.79 14.78 -5.44
C TYR A 73 -14.05 15.37 -6.06
N GLU A 74 -14.00 16.62 -6.49
CA GLU A 74 -15.14 17.31 -7.11
C GLU A 74 -15.53 16.66 -8.43
N ASP A 75 -14.55 16.35 -9.29
CA ASP A 75 -14.77 15.65 -10.58
C ASP A 75 -15.27 14.22 -10.35
N ALA A 76 -14.67 13.52 -9.38
CA ALA A 76 -15.08 12.16 -9.01
C ALA A 76 -16.55 12.13 -8.54
N LEU A 77 -16.95 13.11 -7.72
CA LEU A 77 -18.31 13.21 -7.19
C LEU A 77 -19.36 13.34 -8.30
N ILE A 78 -19.12 14.25 -9.26
CA ILE A 78 -20.02 14.47 -10.41
C ILE A 78 -20.27 13.16 -11.15
N ASP A 79 -19.21 12.44 -11.45
CA ASP A 79 -19.27 11.20 -12.24
C ASP A 79 -19.93 10.04 -11.49
N LEU A 80 -19.61 9.87 -10.21
CA LEU A 80 -20.18 8.81 -9.38
C LEU A 80 -21.66 9.08 -9.06
N GLU A 81 -22.06 10.34 -8.83
CA GLU A 81 -23.48 10.71 -8.68
C GLU A 81 -24.27 10.44 -9.96
N TYR A 82 -23.70 10.71 -11.13
CA TYR A 82 -24.33 10.37 -12.40
C TYR A 82 -24.55 8.86 -12.54
N ALA A 83 -23.52 8.06 -12.23
CA ALA A 83 -23.61 6.60 -12.29
C ALA A 83 -24.62 6.05 -11.27
N PHE A 84 -24.60 6.56 -10.03
CA PHE A 84 -25.54 6.16 -8.97
C PHE A 84 -27.00 6.52 -9.31
N LYS A 85 -27.24 7.67 -9.92
CA LYS A 85 -28.60 8.05 -10.38
C LYS A 85 -29.21 7.03 -11.35
N LYS A 86 -28.38 6.33 -12.13
CA LYS A 86 -28.80 5.28 -13.06
C LYS A 86 -28.95 3.91 -12.39
N TYR A 87 -28.16 3.63 -11.34
CA TYR A 87 -28.16 2.37 -10.58
C TYR A 87 -28.19 2.64 -9.07
N PRO A 88 -29.34 3.08 -8.52
CA PRO A 88 -29.44 3.53 -7.12
C PRO A 88 -29.37 2.39 -6.08
N GLU A 89 -29.45 1.14 -6.49
CA GLU A 89 -29.30 -0.06 -5.65
C GLU A 89 -27.83 -0.35 -5.27
N GLU A 90 -26.86 0.31 -5.92
CA GLU A 90 -25.44 0.12 -5.64
C GLU A 90 -25.00 0.83 -4.36
N LYS A 91 -25.17 0.14 -3.23
CA LYS A 91 -24.85 0.69 -1.89
C LYS A 91 -23.39 1.16 -1.80
N ASN A 92 -22.44 0.40 -2.33
CA ASN A 92 -21.01 0.75 -2.27
C ASN A 92 -20.72 2.08 -2.98
N VAL A 93 -21.42 2.39 -4.07
CA VAL A 93 -21.26 3.67 -4.77
C VAL A 93 -21.86 4.81 -3.94
N LYS A 94 -23.01 4.57 -3.29
CA LYS A 94 -23.63 5.54 -2.39
C LYS A 94 -22.72 5.90 -1.22
N ASP A 95 -22.23 4.88 -0.52
CA ASP A 95 -21.35 5.07 0.64
C ASP A 95 -20.09 5.87 0.24
N LYS A 96 -19.55 5.61 -0.96
CA LYS A 96 -18.39 6.34 -1.49
C LYS A 96 -18.71 7.79 -1.85
N ILE A 97 -19.89 8.08 -2.38
CA ILE A 97 -20.36 9.46 -2.63
C ILE A 97 -20.42 10.25 -1.32
N GLU A 98 -20.98 9.67 -0.27
CA GLU A 98 -21.08 10.32 1.05
C GLU A 98 -19.69 10.60 1.63
N GLU A 99 -18.76 9.67 1.48
CA GLU A 99 -17.38 9.83 1.90
C GLU A 99 -16.65 10.97 1.13
N ILE A 100 -16.79 11.01 -0.20
CA ILE A 100 -16.20 12.07 -1.02
C ILE A 100 -16.74 13.45 -0.62
N LYS A 101 -18.06 13.56 -0.36
CA LYS A 101 -18.67 14.80 0.14
C LYS A 101 -18.04 15.26 1.44
N PHE A 102 -17.82 14.33 2.37
CA PHE A 102 -17.16 14.64 3.64
C PHE A 102 -15.70 15.14 3.43
N GLU A 103 -14.92 14.51 2.54
CA GLU A 103 -13.56 14.97 2.25
C GLU A 103 -13.53 16.36 1.58
N ILE A 104 -14.49 16.66 0.69
CA ILE A 104 -14.64 17.99 0.09
C ILE A 104 -14.95 19.04 1.16
N GLU A 105 -15.87 18.76 2.08
CA GLU A 105 -16.21 19.68 3.18
C GLU A 105 -15.00 19.91 4.10
N LYS A 106 -14.28 18.85 4.44
CA LYS A 106 -13.07 18.92 5.24
C LYS A 106 -11.96 19.76 4.56
N LYS A 107 -11.80 19.63 3.23
CA LYS A 107 -10.89 20.46 2.43
C LYS A 107 -11.29 21.94 2.46
N LYS A 108 -12.60 22.23 2.34
CA LYS A 108 -13.14 23.60 2.43
C LYS A 108 -12.90 24.23 3.81
N LEU A 109 -13.15 23.48 4.90
CA LEU A 109 -12.92 23.95 6.26
C LEU A 109 -11.44 24.24 6.53
N ARG A 110 -10.53 23.43 6.01
CA ARG A 110 -9.08 23.70 6.10
C ARG A 110 -8.71 24.98 5.37
N ASN A 111 -9.18 25.17 4.15
CA ASN A 111 -8.88 26.36 3.37
C ASN A 111 -9.47 27.64 3.97
N SER A 112 -10.62 27.57 4.65
CA SER A 112 -11.23 28.72 5.34
C SER A 112 -10.47 29.10 6.62
N ASN A 113 -9.86 28.13 7.32
CA ASN A 113 -9.03 28.41 8.49
C ASN A 113 -7.66 29.02 8.10
N ILE A 114 -7.11 28.66 6.96
CA ILE A 114 -5.87 29.25 6.42
C ILE A 114 -6.12 30.68 5.95
N ALA A 115 -7.28 31.00 5.39
CA ALA A 115 -7.63 32.37 4.93
C ALA A 115 -7.84 33.39 6.07
N ASN A 116 -7.94 32.93 7.32
CA ASN A 116 -8.08 33.80 8.50
C ASN A 116 -6.76 34.11 9.21
N ASP A 117 -5.64 33.51 8.76
CA ASP A 117 -4.29 33.79 9.28
C ASP A 117 -3.51 34.61 8.23
N ASP A 118 -3.71 35.93 8.25
CA ASP A 118 -3.15 36.91 7.29
C ASP A 118 -1.62 37.06 7.35
N ASN A 119 -0.86 36.13 7.91
CA ASN A 119 0.60 36.26 8.13
C ASN A 119 1.46 35.02 7.80
N GLU A 120 1.01 34.09 6.99
CA GLU A 120 1.88 32.98 6.59
C GLU A 120 2.19 32.99 5.08
N ASN A 121 3.48 32.94 4.79
CA ASN A 121 4.08 32.86 3.46
C ASN A 121 3.38 31.76 2.63
N ILE A 122 2.86 32.14 1.47
CA ILE A 122 2.14 31.28 0.49
C ILE A 122 3.01 30.09 -0.01
N ASN A 123 4.25 29.96 0.45
CA ASN A 123 5.19 28.87 0.13
C ASN A 123 5.37 27.85 1.29
N GLU A 124 4.66 27.97 2.37
CA GLU A 124 4.69 26.96 3.43
C GLU A 124 3.57 25.93 3.20
N GLU A 125 4.01 24.68 3.03
CA GLU A 125 3.14 23.49 2.99
C GLU A 125 2.15 23.51 4.17
N PRO A 126 0.91 22.98 3.99
CA PRO A 126 -0.09 22.99 5.04
C PRO A 126 0.45 22.41 6.34
N PRO A 127 0.01 22.91 7.51
CA PRO A 127 0.55 22.48 8.79
C PRO A 127 0.53 20.96 8.86
N GLU A 128 1.70 20.40 9.17
CA GLU A 128 1.89 18.97 9.37
C GLU A 128 0.73 18.44 10.21
N VAL A 129 0.00 17.48 9.69
CA VAL A 129 -0.71 16.55 10.57
C VAL A 129 0.40 15.81 11.28
N LEU A 130 0.94 16.44 12.33
CA LEU A 130 1.86 15.82 13.25
C LEU A 130 1.30 14.44 13.55
N LEU A 131 2.11 13.43 13.36
CA LEU A 131 1.74 12.05 13.61
C LEU A 131 1.27 11.97 15.05
N ASP A 132 -0.03 12.16 15.27
CA ASP A 132 -0.59 12.24 16.61
C ASP A 132 -0.71 10.84 17.20
N LEU A 133 0.40 10.35 17.76
CA LEU A 133 0.42 9.09 18.50
C LEU A 133 -0.58 9.07 19.65
N LYS A 134 -0.95 10.25 20.18
CA LYS A 134 -1.98 10.36 21.22
C LYS A 134 -3.31 9.78 20.78
N TYR A 135 -3.59 9.84 19.47
CA TYR A 135 -4.80 9.17 18.94
C TYR A 135 -4.76 7.67 19.25
N ILE A 136 -3.69 6.98 18.88
CA ILE A 136 -3.56 5.52 19.09
C ILE A 136 -3.49 5.22 20.60
N GLU A 137 -2.75 6.00 21.36
CA GLU A 137 -2.63 5.87 22.83
C GLU A 137 -3.99 6.05 23.53
N ASN A 138 -4.80 6.98 23.09
CA ASN A 138 -6.15 7.19 23.63
C ASN A 138 -7.09 6.03 23.29
N GLU A 139 -7.01 5.51 22.07
CA GLU A 139 -7.81 4.35 21.67
C GLU A 139 -7.41 3.08 22.44
N ILE A 140 -6.12 2.88 22.70
CA ILE A 140 -5.63 1.80 23.57
C ILE A 140 -6.23 1.93 24.99
N LYS A 141 -6.21 3.14 25.58
CA LYS A 141 -6.81 3.37 26.90
C LYS A 141 -8.30 3.06 26.93
N LYS A 142 -9.06 3.50 25.90
CA LYS A 142 -10.50 3.21 25.77
C LYS A 142 -10.77 1.70 25.71
N GLU A 143 -9.98 0.95 24.94
CA GLU A 143 -10.13 -0.51 24.86
C GLU A 143 -9.77 -1.20 26.19
N GLU A 144 -8.72 -0.77 26.86
CA GLU A 144 -8.36 -1.27 28.21
C GLU A 144 -9.48 -1.00 29.23
N GLU A 145 -10.11 0.16 29.21
CA GLU A 145 -11.25 0.49 30.07
C GLU A 145 -12.48 -0.37 29.78
N LYS A 146 -12.80 -0.59 28.50
CA LYS A 146 -13.91 -1.49 28.11
C LYS A 146 -13.70 -2.92 28.62
N ILE A 147 -12.45 -3.44 28.55
CA ILE A 147 -12.12 -4.77 29.04
C ILE A 147 -12.27 -4.82 30.58
N LYS A 148 -11.78 -3.81 31.32
CA LYS A 148 -11.94 -3.73 32.77
C LYS A 148 -13.39 -3.69 33.20
N THR A 149 -14.23 -2.92 32.52
CA THR A 149 -15.67 -2.81 32.81
C THR A 149 -16.36 -4.17 32.64
N LYS A 150 -16.14 -4.86 31.52
CA LYS A 150 -16.70 -6.20 31.26
C LYS A 150 -16.25 -7.24 32.29
N LEU A 151 -15.00 -7.20 32.76
CA LEU A 151 -14.49 -8.10 33.79
C LEU A 151 -15.17 -7.84 35.14
N ASN A 152 -15.44 -6.59 35.50
CA ASN A 152 -16.12 -6.20 36.74
C ASN A 152 -17.62 -6.59 36.72
N GLU A 153 -18.30 -6.46 35.58
CA GLU A 153 -19.69 -6.88 35.41
C GLU A 153 -19.83 -8.40 35.57
N ASN A 154 -18.95 -9.19 34.94
CA ASN A 154 -18.95 -10.65 35.07
C ASN A 154 -18.63 -11.14 36.49
N ASN A 155 -17.84 -10.40 37.26
CA ASN A 155 -17.55 -10.73 38.67
C ASN A 155 -18.73 -10.42 39.61
N ASN A 156 -19.63 -9.51 39.24
CA ASN A 156 -20.79 -9.15 40.06
C ASN A 156 -22.02 -10.08 39.84
N GLU A 157 -22.02 -10.92 38.78
CA GLU A 157 -23.10 -11.86 38.47
C GLU A 157 -22.90 -13.29 39.03
N THR A 158 -21.90 -13.54 39.84
CA THR A 158 -21.65 -14.87 40.36
C THR A 158 -22.66 -15.27 41.48
N LYS A 159 -23.81 -15.83 41.07
CA LYS A 159 -24.53 -16.86 41.88
C LYS A 159 -23.67 -18.14 41.92
N PRO A 160 -23.70 -18.90 43.03
CA PRO A 160 -22.85 -20.08 43.20
C PRO A 160 -23.19 -21.16 42.18
N VAL A 161 -22.36 -21.32 41.16
CA VAL A 161 -22.51 -22.35 40.13
C VAL A 161 -21.66 -23.56 40.51
N LYS A 162 -22.31 -24.74 40.52
CA LYS A 162 -21.70 -26.06 40.67
C LYS A 162 -20.53 -26.24 39.68
N LYS A 163 -19.40 -26.75 40.19
CA LYS A 163 -18.21 -27.10 39.45
C LYS A 163 -18.50 -27.84 38.14
N ARG A 164 -18.21 -27.23 36.98
CA ARG A 164 -18.11 -27.88 35.68
C ARG A 164 -16.63 -28.03 35.28
N PRO A 165 -16.30 -28.93 34.34
CA PRO A 165 -14.90 -29.39 34.16
C PRO A 165 -14.02 -28.32 33.47
N ARG A 166 -12.74 -28.49 33.68
CA ARG A 166 -11.56 -27.61 33.42
C ARG A 166 -11.29 -27.09 32.00
N SER A 167 -12.24 -26.98 31.06
CA SER A 167 -11.96 -26.54 29.68
C SER A 167 -12.01 -25.02 29.47
N ASP A 168 -12.84 -24.29 30.26
CA ASP A 168 -13.05 -22.84 29.98
C ASP A 168 -12.02 -21.95 30.68
N SER A 169 -11.43 -22.38 31.80
CA SER A 169 -10.40 -21.60 32.51
C SER A 169 -9.07 -21.55 31.75
N ASP A 170 -8.76 -22.52 30.92
CA ASP A 170 -7.52 -22.57 30.14
C ASP A 170 -7.62 -21.71 28.90
N ALA A 171 -8.82 -21.57 28.30
CA ALA A 171 -9.08 -20.66 27.18
C ALA A 171 -9.03 -19.19 27.63
N ILE A 172 -9.61 -18.85 28.77
CA ILE A 172 -9.57 -17.49 29.35
C ILE A 172 -8.14 -17.11 29.75
N LYS A 173 -7.40 -18.02 30.37
CA LYS A 173 -5.98 -17.80 30.69
C LYS A 173 -5.10 -17.67 29.46
N LYS A 174 -5.38 -18.43 28.39
CA LYS A 174 -4.70 -18.31 27.10
C LYS A 174 -4.97 -16.96 26.45
N GLN A 175 -6.20 -16.43 26.55
CA GLN A 175 -6.56 -15.11 26.05
C GLN A 175 -5.91 -14.00 26.89
N GLU A 176 -5.95 -14.07 28.21
CA GLU A 176 -5.23 -13.14 29.11
C GLU A 176 -3.71 -13.18 28.90
N TYR A 177 -3.16 -14.34 28.52
CA TYR A 177 -1.73 -14.47 28.19
C TYR A 177 -1.41 -13.81 26.86
N LYS A 178 -2.29 -13.93 25.85
CA LYS A 178 -2.16 -13.23 24.54
C LYS A 178 -2.26 -11.70 24.70
N ASP A 179 -3.08 -11.19 25.61
CA ASP A 179 -3.24 -9.75 25.86
C ASP A 179 -2.07 -9.13 26.65
N LYS A 180 -1.22 -9.94 27.29
CA LYS A 180 -0.02 -9.50 28.02
C LYS A 180 1.26 -9.56 27.21
N LEU A 181 1.20 -9.95 25.93
CA LEU A 181 2.39 -10.23 25.15
C LEU A 181 3.07 -8.96 24.64
N SER A 182 4.25 -8.66 25.19
CA SER A 182 5.31 -8.08 24.38
C SER A 182 5.79 -9.17 23.41
N ILE A 183 5.62 -8.98 22.10
CA ILE A 183 6.08 -9.92 21.07
C ILE A 183 7.61 -9.95 21.12
N THR A 184 8.17 -10.90 21.82
CA THR A 184 9.62 -10.98 22.07
C THR A 184 10.26 -12.26 21.54
N LYS A 185 9.46 -13.18 20.93
CA LYS A 185 9.98 -14.48 20.47
C LYS A 185 9.36 -14.93 19.16
N THR A 186 10.17 -15.50 18.28
CA THR A 186 9.79 -15.95 16.93
C THR A 186 8.63 -16.95 16.92
N TRP A 187 8.58 -17.90 17.87
CA TRP A 187 7.51 -18.91 17.97
C TRP A 187 6.12 -18.28 18.22
N ILE A 188 6.06 -17.08 18.82
CA ILE A 188 4.80 -16.35 19.00
C ILE A 188 4.28 -15.85 17.65
N ILE A 189 5.18 -15.40 16.76
CA ILE A 189 4.79 -14.98 15.41
C ILE A 189 4.25 -16.15 14.60
N GLU A 190 4.86 -17.34 14.73
CA GLU A 190 4.37 -18.56 14.08
C GLU A 190 2.96 -18.94 14.58
N GLU A 191 2.69 -18.79 15.89
CA GLU A 191 1.35 -19.02 16.46
C GLU A 191 0.33 -17.98 15.94
N VAL A 192 0.71 -16.70 15.87
CA VAL A 192 -0.14 -15.64 15.30
C VAL A 192 -0.43 -15.88 13.82
N ILE A 193 0.56 -16.30 13.05
CA ILE A 193 0.39 -16.66 11.63
C ILE A 193 -0.61 -17.82 11.48
N GLU A 194 -0.46 -18.87 12.30
CA GLU A 194 -1.36 -20.03 12.22
C GLU A 194 -2.79 -19.69 12.66
N ASP A 195 -2.95 -18.86 13.69
CA ASP A 195 -4.25 -18.35 14.10
C ASP A 195 -4.91 -17.54 12.95
N MET A 196 -4.16 -16.67 12.27
CA MET A 196 -4.69 -15.87 11.14
C MET A 196 -5.11 -16.74 9.95
N LYS A 197 -4.37 -17.81 9.62
CA LYS A 197 -4.78 -18.78 8.59
C LYS A 197 -6.14 -19.41 8.92
N ASN A 198 -6.44 -19.58 10.19
CA ASN A 198 -7.71 -20.11 10.70
C ASN A 198 -8.77 -19.02 10.93
N LYS A 199 -8.53 -17.78 10.43
CA LYS A 199 -9.40 -16.60 10.61
C LYS A 199 -9.58 -16.18 12.08
N ASN A 200 -8.66 -16.56 12.95
CA ASN A 200 -8.60 -16.12 14.34
C ASN A 200 -7.68 -14.90 14.41
N TYR A 201 -8.26 -13.71 14.35
CA TYR A 201 -7.48 -12.48 14.41
C TYR A 201 -7.05 -12.15 15.83
N ILE A 202 -5.89 -11.48 15.96
CA ILE A 202 -5.43 -10.95 17.25
C ILE A 202 -6.42 -9.88 17.76
N SER A 203 -6.46 -9.68 19.07
CA SER A 203 -7.38 -8.67 19.64
C SER A 203 -7.07 -7.27 19.11
N LYS A 204 -8.11 -6.44 19.00
CA LYS A 204 -7.96 -5.03 18.61
C LYS A 204 -6.93 -4.31 19.49
N LEU A 205 -6.97 -4.55 20.81
CA LEU A 205 -6.02 -3.96 21.75
C LEU A 205 -4.57 -4.36 21.44
N SER A 206 -4.32 -5.66 21.18
CA SER A 206 -2.98 -6.14 20.81
C SER A 206 -2.50 -5.54 19.49
N LEU A 207 -3.38 -5.46 18.49
CA LEU A 207 -3.05 -4.85 17.20
C LEU A 207 -2.71 -3.37 17.32
N LEU A 208 -3.50 -2.59 18.07
CA LEU A 208 -3.21 -1.17 18.31
C LEU A 208 -1.86 -0.96 19.01
N LYS A 209 -1.50 -1.82 19.97
CA LYS A 209 -0.19 -1.78 20.63
C LYS A 209 0.96 -2.07 19.66
N ILE A 210 0.80 -3.10 18.82
CA ILE A 210 1.79 -3.44 17.78
C ILE A 210 1.99 -2.26 16.82
N ILE A 211 0.90 -1.68 16.31
CA ILE A 211 0.96 -0.53 15.41
C ILE A 211 1.67 0.64 16.09
N LEU A 212 1.30 0.96 17.33
CA LEU A 212 1.91 2.06 18.08
C LEU A 212 3.43 1.86 18.25
N ASP A 213 3.85 0.67 18.66
CA ASP A 213 5.26 0.39 18.96
C ASP A 213 6.12 0.43 17.70
N VAL A 214 5.64 -0.13 16.56
CA VAL A 214 6.36 -0.03 15.28
C VAL A 214 6.37 1.42 14.78
N THR A 215 5.28 2.16 14.93
CA THR A 215 5.23 3.58 14.57
C THR A 215 6.28 4.38 15.34
N LYS A 216 6.44 4.14 16.65
CA LYS A 216 7.48 4.77 17.48
C LYS A 216 8.90 4.42 16.99
N ILE A 217 9.15 3.20 16.58
CA ILE A 217 10.44 2.79 15.99
C ILE A 217 10.71 3.60 14.72
N ASN A 218 9.75 3.68 13.80
CA ASN A 218 9.92 4.38 12.53
C ASN A 218 10.10 5.91 12.72
N MET A 219 9.42 6.51 13.71
CA MET A 219 9.46 7.97 13.91
C MET A 219 10.85 8.54 14.21
N VAL A 220 11.74 7.74 14.81
CA VAL A 220 13.10 8.16 15.11
C VAL A 220 14.07 7.89 13.96
N GLU A 221 13.62 7.17 12.92
CA GLU A 221 14.41 6.89 11.73
C GLU A 221 14.27 8.03 10.69
N PRO A 222 15.33 8.36 9.94
CA PRO A 222 15.25 9.35 8.86
C PRO A 222 14.40 8.85 7.69
N SER A 223 14.05 9.74 6.75
CA SER A 223 13.29 9.38 5.55
C SER A 223 14.08 8.49 4.58
N LEU A 224 15.42 8.53 4.63
CA LEU A 224 16.32 7.58 3.98
C LEU A 224 17.21 6.96 5.05
N ILE A 225 17.19 5.63 5.17
CA ILE A 225 17.96 4.86 6.13
C ILE A 225 19.22 4.32 5.48
N ASP A 226 20.38 4.52 6.10
CA ASP A 226 21.64 3.87 5.70
C ASP A 226 21.76 2.52 6.41
N ILE A 227 22.10 1.46 5.65
CA ILE A 227 22.22 0.10 6.14
C ILE A 227 23.60 -0.44 5.76
N ASP A 228 24.36 -0.89 6.74
CA ASP A 228 25.61 -1.61 6.53
C ASP A 228 25.36 -3.11 6.72
N VAL A 229 25.55 -3.89 5.63
CA VAL A 229 25.37 -5.35 5.61
C VAL A 229 26.74 -6.01 5.57
N LYS A 230 27.02 -6.86 6.55
CA LYS A 230 28.29 -7.59 6.60
C LYS A 230 28.31 -8.71 5.55
N LYS A 231 29.50 -9.06 5.06
CA LYS A 231 29.67 -10.15 4.07
C LYS A 231 29.16 -11.53 4.53
N THR A 232 29.05 -11.74 5.83
CA THR A 232 28.56 -12.98 6.44
C THR A 232 27.02 -13.01 6.54
N GLU A 233 26.37 -11.88 6.39
CA GLU A 233 24.92 -11.74 6.49
C GLU A 233 24.26 -11.89 5.12
N THR A 234 23.00 -12.29 5.13
CA THR A 234 22.14 -12.31 3.95
C THR A 234 21.16 -11.16 4.05
N PHE A 235 20.96 -10.41 2.96
CA PHE A 235 19.99 -9.33 2.89
C PHE A 235 19.05 -9.55 1.70
N ASN A 236 17.75 -9.65 1.99
CA ASN A 236 16.71 -9.93 1.00
C ASN A 236 15.88 -8.66 0.76
N ILE A 237 15.79 -8.20 -0.48
CA ILE A 237 14.94 -7.08 -0.89
C ILE A 237 13.73 -7.67 -1.60
N CYS A 238 12.56 -7.49 -1.01
CA CYS A 238 11.26 -7.88 -1.56
C CYS A 238 10.57 -6.63 -2.12
N GLY A 239 9.89 -6.78 -3.24
CA GLY A 239 9.00 -5.75 -3.80
C GLY A 239 7.57 -5.87 -3.24
N ASP A 240 6.61 -5.45 -4.03
CA ASP A 240 5.19 -5.40 -3.75
C ASP A 240 4.64 -6.75 -3.29
N ILE A 241 3.78 -6.74 -2.29
CA ILE A 241 3.12 -7.94 -1.73
C ILE A 241 1.60 -7.90 -1.95
N HIS A 242 1.01 -6.72 -1.91
CA HIS A 242 -0.41 -6.48 -2.23
C HIS A 242 -1.38 -7.47 -1.57
N GLY A 243 -1.27 -7.65 -0.26
CA GLY A 243 -2.19 -8.50 0.49
C GLY A 243 -2.14 -9.99 0.12
N GLN A 244 -1.07 -10.47 -0.53
CA GLN A 244 -0.88 -11.88 -0.87
C GLN A 244 -0.18 -12.63 0.29
N PHE A 245 -0.89 -12.78 1.40
CA PHE A 245 -0.37 -13.32 2.66
C PHE A 245 0.28 -14.70 2.52
N TYR A 246 -0.31 -15.60 1.76
CA TYR A 246 0.23 -16.96 1.60
C TYR A 246 1.54 -16.96 0.79
N ASP A 247 1.67 -16.03 -0.16
CA ASP A 247 2.92 -15.86 -0.91
C ASP A 247 4.00 -15.17 -0.05
N LEU A 248 3.63 -14.23 0.82
CA LEU A 248 4.53 -13.69 1.84
C LEU A 248 5.09 -14.79 2.75
N LEU A 249 4.25 -15.71 3.21
CA LEU A 249 4.71 -16.85 4.02
C LEU A 249 5.60 -17.80 3.22
N ASN A 250 5.32 -17.97 1.92
CA ASN A 250 6.15 -18.77 1.02
C ASN A 250 7.55 -18.17 0.85
N ILE A 251 7.69 -16.84 0.80
CA ILE A 251 8.99 -16.17 0.79
C ILE A 251 9.81 -16.60 2.03
N PHE A 252 9.25 -16.48 3.23
CA PHE A 252 9.93 -16.88 4.46
C PHE A 252 10.26 -18.38 4.50
N LYS A 253 9.36 -19.21 3.99
CA LYS A 253 9.58 -20.67 3.90
C LYS A 253 10.72 -21.05 2.97
N GLN A 254 10.84 -20.36 1.81
CA GLN A 254 11.86 -20.68 0.81
C GLN A 254 13.22 -20.07 1.12
N TYR A 255 13.26 -18.84 1.65
CA TYR A 255 14.49 -18.07 1.81
C TYR A 255 14.88 -17.86 3.28
N GLY A 256 14.17 -18.50 4.19
CA GLY A 256 14.41 -18.47 5.62
C GLY A 256 13.69 -17.31 6.33
N TYR A 257 13.31 -17.54 7.57
CA TYR A 257 12.70 -16.51 8.41
C TYR A 257 13.67 -15.37 8.72
N PRO A 258 13.17 -14.14 8.95
CA PRO A 258 13.98 -13.02 9.42
C PRO A 258 14.77 -13.35 10.67
N SER A 259 16.01 -12.92 10.72
CA SER A 259 16.91 -13.07 11.86
C SER A 259 18.02 -12.01 11.81
N GLU A 260 18.88 -11.97 12.84
CA GLU A 260 20.05 -11.09 12.87
C GLU A 260 21.06 -11.36 11.73
N ASN A 261 21.04 -12.55 11.11
CA ASN A 261 21.90 -12.91 9.98
C ASN A 261 21.16 -13.04 8.65
N ASN A 262 19.84 -12.94 8.65
CA ASN A 262 18.99 -13.03 7.46
C ASN A 262 18.02 -11.83 7.44
N HIS A 263 18.49 -10.72 6.91
CA HIS A 263 17.77 -9.45 6.91
C HIS A 263 16.75 -9.40 5.78
N TYR A 264 15.70 -8.60 5.99
CA TYR A 264 14.67 -8.34 4.97
C TYR A 264 14.39 -6.85 4.86
N LEU A 265 14.18 -6.40 3.63
CA LEU A 265 13.59 -5.12 3.29
C LEU A 265 12.39 -5.37 2.38
N PHE A 266 11.20 -4.99 2.83
CA PHE A 266 10.00 -4.95 2.00
C PHE A 266 9.83 -3.52 1.49
N ASN A 267 9.81 -3.36 0.18
CA ASN A 267 9.96 -2.07 -0.49
C ASN A 267 8.62 -1.40 -0.83
N GLY A 268 7.65 -1.46 0.10
CA GLY A 268 6.33 -0.84 -0.06
C GLY A 268 5.28 -1.76 -0.69
N ASP A 269 4.10 -1.21 -0.85
CA ASP A 269 2.92 -1.86 -1.41
C ASP A 269 2.56 -3.19 -0.75
N PHE A 270 2.38 -3.13 0.57
CA PHE A 270 1.99 -4.29 1.37
C PHE A 270 0.50 -4.60 1.26
N VAL A 271 -0.30 -3.59 0.95
CA VAL A 271 -1.76 -3.57 1.03
C VAL A 271 -2.42 -3.37 -0.32
N ASP A 272 -3.74 -3.43 -0.32
CA ASP A 272 -4.60 -3.31 -1.50
C ASP A 272 -4.54 -4.51 -2.46
N ARG A 273 -5.52 -4.63 -3.37
CA ARG A 273 -5.64 -5.65 -4.41
C ARG A 273 -5.97 -7.04 -3.89
N GLY A 274 -5.07 -7.64 -3.10
CA GLY A 274 -5.29 -8.91 -2.42
C GLY A 274 -6.23 -8.75 -1.22
N SER A 275 -6.71 -9.87 -0.70
CA SER A 275 -7.75 -9.88 0.34
C SER A 275 -7.21 -10.18 1.75
N PHE A 276 -5.88 -10.23 1.89
CA PHE A 276 -5.20 -10.57 3.15
C PHE A 276 -4.16 -9.51 3.54
N SER A 277 -4.45 -8.23 3.25
CA SER A 277 -3.55 -7.11 3.56
C SER A 277 -3.34 -6.92 5.05
N VAL A 278 -4.39 -7.15 5.85
CA VAL A 278 -4.33 -7.09 7.32
C VAL A 278 -3.37 -8.14 7.85
N GLU A 279 -3.46 -9.38 7.37
CA GLU A 279 -2.58 -10.48 7.74
C GLU A 279 -1.13 -10.22 7.33
N CYS A 280 -0.92 -9.67 6.14
CA CYS A 280 0.39 -9.22 5.68
C CYS A 280 0.98 -8.20 6.66
N LEU A 281 0.25 -7.13 6.95
CA LEU A 281 0.72 -6.07 7.85
C LEU A 281 1.02 -6.60 9.25
N ILE A 282 0.12 -7.37 9.86
CA ILE A 282 0.36 -7.95 11.19
C ILE A 282 1.66 -8.74 11.19
N THR A 283 1.88 -9.58 10.18
CA THR A 283 3.10 -10.39 10.05
C THR A 283 4.35 -9.53 9.93
N LEU A 284 4.33 -8.53 9.04
CA LEU A 284 5.46 -7.62 8.81
C LEU A 284 5.77 -6.77 10.06
N LEU A 285 4.74 -6.26 10.74
CA LEU A 285 4.89 -5.48 11.97
C LEU A 285 5.46 -6.32 13.11
N CYS A 286 5.04 -7.57 13.26
CA CYS A 286 5.59 -8.48 14.25
C CYS A 286 7.08 -8.73 14.02
N PHE A 287 7.50 -8.95 12.78
CA PHE A 287 8.93 -9.11 12.46
C PHE A 287 9.72 -7.81 12.65
N LYS A 288 9.15 -6.63 12.32
CA LYS A 288 9.80 -5.35 12.60
C LYS A 288 10.02 -5.12 14.10
N LEU A 289 9.07 -5.50 14.95
CA LEU A 289 9.23 -5.43 16.41
C LEU A 289 10.30 -6.38 16.92
N LEU A 290 10.35 -7.59 16.38
CA LEU A 290 11.29 -8.61 16.82
C LEU A 290 12.73 -8.30 16.37
N TYR A 291 12.89 -7.78 15.14
CA TYR A 291 14.19 -7.50 14.53
C TYR A 291 14.27 -6.05 14.02
N PRO A 292 14.15 -5.02 14.87
CA PRO A 292 14.01 -3.63 14.43
C PRO A 292 15.18 -3.10 13.58
N LYS A 293 16.39 -3.70 13.72
CA LYS A 293 17.61 -3.33 12.97
C LYS A 293 17.95 -4.29 11.83
N HIS A 294 17.12 -5.30 11.58
CA HIS A 294 17.40 -6.35 10.59
C HIS A 294 16.17 -6.62 9.71
N PHE A 295 15.05 -5.97 10.01
CA PHE A 295 13.82 -6.04 9.24
C PHE A 295 13.33 -4.62 8.92
N TYR A 296 13.27 -4.30 7.64
CA TYR A 296 13.01 -2.95 7.16
C TYR A 296 11.75 -2.91 6.31
N LEU A 297 11.02 -1.80 6.43
CA LEU A 297 9.80 -1.54 5.67
C LEU A 297 9.92 -0.16 5.03
N ALA A 298 9.79 -0.05 3.71
CA ALA A 298 9.70 1.22 3.01
C ALA A 298 8.23 1.55 2.74
N ARG A 299 7.92 2.81 2.50
CA ARG A 299 6.60 3.25 2.07
C ARG A 299 6.46 3.06 0.56
N GLY A 300 5.37 2.44 0.10
CA GLY A 300 4.91 2.47 -1.28
C GLY A 300 3.80 3.49 -1.50
N ASN A 301 3.33 3.62 -2.72
CA ASN A 301 2.21 4.52 -3.03
C ASN A 301 0.88 4.00 -2.46
N HIS A 302 0.72 2.69 -2.32
CA HIS A 302 -0.46 2.08 -1.69
C HIS A 302 -0.52 2.26 -0.17
N GLU A 303 0.55 2.64 0.48
CA GLU A 303 0.52 3.06 1.88
C GLU A 303 0.00 4.51 1.97
N SER A 304 -1.23 4.72 1.46
CA SER A 304 -1.92 6.00 1.38
C SER A 304 -3.43 5.83 1.49
N ARG A 305 -4.09 6.78 2.15
CA ARG A 305 -5.53 6.78 2.38
C ARG A 305 -6.33 6.68 1.08
N ASN A 306 -5.87 7.39 0.06
CA ASN A 306 -6.63 7.55 -1.17
C ASN A 306 -6.67 6.26 -2.01
N LEU A 307 -5.55 5.56 -2.13
CA LEU A 307 -5.51 4.29 -2.85
C LEU A 307 -6.25 3.20 -2.07
N ASN A 308 -6.15 3.17 -0.75
CA ASN A 308 -6.85 2.20 0.08
C ASN A 308 -8.37 2.24 -0.10
N LYS A 309 -8.94 3.43 -0.36
CA LYS A 309 -10.35 3.61 -0.67
C LYS A 309 -10.79 2.99 -1.99
N VAL A 310 -9.89 2.96 -2.97
CA VAL A 310 -10.16 2.45 -4.33
C VAL A 310 -9.82 0.96 -4.43
N TYR A 311 -8.68 0.57 -3.83
CA TYR A 311 -8.10 -0.75 -4.07
C TYR A 311 -8.34 -1.77 -2.95
N GLY A 312 -9.02 -1.37 -1.85
CA GLY A 312 -9.72 -2.30 -0.98
C GLY A 312 -9.24 -2.41 0.46
N PHE A 313 -8.05 -1.93 0.82
CA PHE A 313 -7.52 -2.08 2.18
C PHE A 313 -8.42 -1.45 3.25
N GLU A 314 -9.00 -0.27 3.00
CA GLU A 314 -9.92 0.35 3.94
C GLU A 314 -11.10 -0.58 4.27
N GLN A 315 -11.78 -1.11 3.24
CA GLN A 315 -12.92 -2.00 3.41
C GLN A 315 -12.51 -3.35 4.06
N GLU A 316 -11.32 -3.84 3.77
CA GLU A 316 -10.78 -5.03 4.41
C GLU A 316 -10.64 -4.81 5.92
N VAL A 317 -10.03 -3.69 6.34
CA VAL A 317 -9.86 -3.37 7.77
C VAL A 317 -11.21 -3.15 8.45
N LEU A 318 -12.14 -2.44 7.83
CA LEU A 318 -13.48 -2.23 8.38
C LEU A 318 -14.26 -3.54 8.54
N SER A 319 -14.04 -4.51 7.67
CA SER A 319 -14.66 -5.84 7.75
C SER A 319 -14.05 -6.71 8.85
N LYS A 320 -12.73 -6.64 9.07
CA LYS A 320 -12.00 -7.49 10.04
C LYS A 320 -11.91 -6.85 11.44
N TYR A 321 -11.93 -5.53 11.50
CA TYR A 321 -11.83 -4.72 12.71
C TYR A 321 -12.82 -3.53 12.67
N ASP A 322 -12.29 -2.30 12.66
CA ASP A 322 -13.08 -1.06 12.60
C ASP A 322 -12.25 0.14 12.08
N SER A 323 -12.91 1.31 12.01
CA SER A 323 -12.30 2.55 11.57
C SER A 323 -11.14 3.03 12.45
N THR A 324 -11.13 2.70 13.74
CA THR A 324 -10.03 3.05 14.67
C THR A 324 -8.74 2.35 14.27
N VAL A 325 -8.83 1.07 13.92
CA VAL A 325 -7.67 0.28 13.45
C VAL A 325 -7.20 0.81 12.10
N TYR A 326 -8.11 1.13 11.19
CA TYR A 326 -7.75 1.74 9.89
C TYR A 326 -7.01 3.07 10.08
N GLU A 327 -7.54 3.97 10.88
CA GLU A 327 -6.88 5.25 11.18
C GLU A 327 -5.51 5.07 11.85
N SER A 328 -5.33 4.01 12.61
CA SER A 328 -4.04 3.68 13.21
C SER A 328 -3.04 3.17 12.17
N PHE A 329 -3.48 2.36 11.21
CA PHE A 329 -2.65 1.95 10.06
C PHE A 329 -2.24 3.15 9.19
N ILE A 330 -3.13 4.10 8.93
CA ILE A 330 -2.79 5.32 8.18
C ILE A 330 -1.66 6.10 8.88
N ARG A 331 -1.69 6.22 10.21
CA ARG A 331 -0.61 6.85 10.97
C ARG A 331 0.69 6.07 10.88
N PHE A 332 0.62 4.75 10.92
CA PHE A 332 1.77 3.89 10.69
C PHE A 332 2.35 4.12 9.28
N PHE A 333 1.52 4.19 8.22
CA PHE A 333 1.99 4.46 6.87
C PHE A 333 2.74 5.78 6.73
N PHE A 334 2.28 6.83 7.42
CA PHE A 334 3.00 8.11 7.45
C PHE A 334 4.37 8.01 8.11
N SER A 335 4.56 7.08 9.02
CA SER A 335 5.84 6.88 9.72
C SER A 335 6.89 6.11 8.90
N LEU A 336 6.47 5.40 7.84
CA LEU A 336 7.36 4.57 7.04
C LEU A 336 8.47 5.39 6.36
N PRO A 337 9.74 4.96 6.42
CA PRO A 337 10.81 5.51 5.60
C PRO A 337 10.51 5.42 4.11
N LEU A 338 11.08 6.33 3.31
CA LEU A 338 10.83 6.41 1.87
C LEU A 338 11.90 5.68 1.04
N ALA A 339 13.11 5.52 1.59
CA ALA A 339 14.21 4.89 0.87
C ALA A 339 15.23 4.29 1.84
N HIS A 340 16.05 3.38 1.32
CA HIS A 340 17.15 2.74 2.05
C HIS A 340 18.42 2.76 1.18
N CYS A 341 19.57 3.05 1.77
CA CYS A 341 20.86 3.02 1.09
C CYS A 341 21.71 1.89 1.69
N ILE A 342 21.97 0.85 0.92
CA ILE A 342 22.70 -0.35 1.37
C ILE A 342 24.17 -0.20 0.99
N ASN A 343 25.07 -0.35 1.98
CA ASN A 343 26.51 -0.29 1.86
C ASN A 343 27.02 0.97 1.13
N LYS A 344 26.24 2.05 1.12
CA LYS A 344 26.51 3.30 0.38
C LYS A 344 26.61 3.14 -1.15
N GLU A 345 26.16 2.03 -1.70
CA GLU A 345 26.27 1.65 -3.10
C GLU A 345 24.92 1.42 -3.77
N ILE A 346 23.94 0.87 -3.05
CA ILE A 346 22.65 0.47 -3.61
C ILE A 346 21.55 1.31 -2.97
N LEU A 347 20.85 2.11 -3.77
CA LEU A 347 19.65 2.82 -3.32
C LEU A 347 18.43 1.96 -3.59
N VAL A 348 17.60 1.77 -2.57
CA VAL A 348 16.33 1.07 -2.65
C VAL A 348 15.21 2.08 -2.36
N LEU A 349 14.26 2.21 -3.27
CA LEU A 349 13.08 3.06 -3.16
C LEU A 349 11.90 2.41 -3.91
N HIS A 350 10.66 2.83 -3.64
CA HIS A 350 9.51 2.14 -4.20
C HIS A 350 9.27 2.45 -5.69
N GLY A 351 9.05 3.71 -6.06
CA GLY A 351 8.78 4.16 -7.43
C GLY A 351 10.05 4.45 -8.21
N GLY A 352 10.54 5.69 -8.21
CA GLY A 352 11.69 6.01 -9.05
C GLY A 352 12.33 7.38 -8.80
N LEU A 353 12.95 7.90 -9.87
CA LEU A 353 13.72 9.13 -9.83
C LEU A 353 12.88 10.37 -10.17
N PHE A 354 13.53 11.50 -10.29
CA PHE A 354 13.00 12.86 -10.13
C PHE A 354 12.89 13.61 -11.45
N SER A 355 11.91 14.51 -11.51
CA SER A 355 11.74 15.47 -12.60
C SER A 355 12.86 16.51 -12.67
N LYS A 356 13.62 16.69 -11.58
CA LYS A 356 14.71 17.67 -11.45
C LYS A 356 16.06 16.98 -11.39
N ASP A 357 17.08 17.65 -11.95
CA ASP A 357 18.47 17.27 -11.76
C ASP A 357 19.00 17.68 -10.39
N GLY A 358 20.11 17.04 -9.98
CA GLY A 358 20.86 17.44 -8.80
C GLY A 358 20.26 17.00 -7.47
N VAL A 359 19.19 16.20 -7.46
CA VAL A 359 18.65 15.63 -6.20
C VAL A 359 19.67 14.71 -5.56
N THR A 360 19.92 14.93 -4.27
CA THR A 360 20.91 14.19 -3.48
C THR A 360 20.24 13.27 -2.47
N LEU A 361 21.00 12.26 -1.96
CA LEU A 361 20.53 11.43 -0.85
C LEU A 361 20.18 12.28 0.39
N ASN A 362 20.84 13.44 0.57
CA ASN A 362 20.54 14.32 1.67
C ASN A 362 19.20 15.05 1.51
N ASP A 363 18.79 15.34 0.29
CA ASP A 363 17.46 15.90 0.01
C ASP A 363 16.37 14.89 0.36
N ILE A 364 16.59 13.59 0.04
CA ILE A 364 15.67 12.51 0.43
C ILE A 364 15.60 12.37 1.96
N ARG A 365 16.73 12.45 2.69
CA ARG A 365 16.74 12.38 4.16
C ARG A 365 15.94 13.48 4.82
N LYS A 366 15.90 14.67 4.21
CA LYS A 366 15.20 15.86 4.73
C LYS A 366 13.71 15.90 4.45
N ILE A 367 13.17 14.95 3.65
CA ILE A 367 11.74 14.93 3.33
C ILE A 367 10.94 14.77 4.62
N LYS A 368 10.00 15.66 4.83
CA LYS A 368 8.99 15.57 5.88
C LYS A 368 7.92 14.56 5.47
N ARG A 369 8.11 13.28 5.83
CA ARG A 369 7.28 12.17 5.36
C ARG A 369 6.00 11.90 6.17
N PHE A 370 5.86 12.51 7.37
CA PHE A 370 4.75 12.26 8.29
C PHE A 370 3.44 12.88 7.81
N ARG A 371 3.07 12.61 6.58
CA ARG A 371 1.89 13.16 5.91
C ARG A 371 1.39 12.25 4.81
N GLU A 372 0.25 12.60 4.22
CA GLU A 372 -0.23 11.96 3.01
C GLU A 372 0.72 12.21 1.83
N VAL A 373 0.70 11.30 0.85
CA VAL A 373 1.50 11.43 -0.37
C VAL A 373 1.05 12.70 -1.11
N PRO A 374 1.96 13.66 -1.39
CA PRO A 374 1.59 14.88 -2.11
C PRO A 374 1.35 14.60 -3.60
N GLU A 375 0.66 15.51 -4.28
CA GLU A 375 0.36 15.40 -5.72
C GLU A 375 1.60 15.59 -6.62
N SER A 376 2.68 16.15 -6.09
CA SER A 376 3.92 16.42 -6.84
C SER A 376 5.14 16.54 -5.92
N GLY A 377 6.33 16.66 -6.50
CA GLY A 377 7.60 16.84 -5.81
C GLY A 377 8.30 15.55 -5.45
N ILE A 378 9.46 15.66 -4.78
CA ILE A 378 10.39 14.54 -4.55
C ILE A 378 9.71 13.34 -3.86
N MET A 379 8.86 13.57 -2.86
CA MET A 379 8.16 12.48 -2.17
C MET A 379 7.18 11.75 -3.09
N CYS A 380 6.44 12.48 -3.92
CA CYS A 380 5.55 11.89 -4.91
C CYS A 380 6.34 11.05 -5.92
N GLU A 381 7.41 11.61 -6.46
CA GLU A 381 8.22 10.97 -7.50
C GLU A 381 8.93 9.71 -6.99
N LEU A 382 9.42 9.71 -5.73
CA LEU A 382 9.97 8.52 -5.07
C LEU A 382 8.99 7.33 -5.04
N LEU A 383 7.69 7.60 -5.00
CA LEU A 383 6.65 6.59 -4.84
C LEU A 383 5.96 6.23 -6.16
N TRP A 384 6.07 7.08 -7.21
CA TRP A 384 5.25 6.93 -8.41
C TRP A 384 6.01 6.90 -9.74
N SER A 385 7.27 7.39 -9.81
CA SER A 385 8.02 7.43 -11.08
C SER A 385 8.41 6.03 -11.55
N ASP A 386 8.41 5.81 -12.88
CA ASP A 386 8.76 4.55 -13.50
C ASP A 386 10.00 4.69 -14.42
N PRO A 387 10.87 3.68 -14.53
CA PRO A 387 11.96 3.68 -15.50
C PRO A 387 11.43 3.50 -16.93
N SER A 388 12.17 4.04 -17.89
CA SER A 388 11.90 3.89 -19.32
C SER A 388 13.17 3.52 -20.08
N SER A 389 13.04 2.81 -21.20
CA SER A 389 14.14 2.59 -22.14
C SER A 389 14.48 3.84 -22.98
N ILE A 390 13.63 4.86 -22.96
CA ILE A 390 13.78 6.11 -23.70
C ILE A 390 14.51 7.12 -22.82
N ASN A 391 15.59 7.73 -23.34
CA ASN A 391 16.33 8.77 -22.62
C ASN A 391 15.47 9.98 -22.31
N GLY A 392 15.80 10.68 -21.23
CA GLY A 392 15.11 11.88 -20.77
C GLY A 392 13.99 11.58 -19.76
N ARG A 393 13.13 12.56 -19.58
CA ARG A 393 11.97 12.53 -18.67
C ARG A 393 10.72 12.77 -19.47
N HIS A 394 9.71 11.92 -19.25
CA HIS A 394 8.45 11.98 -19.97
C HIS A 394 7.26 11.92 -19.00
N PRO A 395 6.08 12.43 -19.37
CA PRO A 395 4.87 12.25 -18.58
C PRO A 395 4.56 10.78 -18.35
N SER A 396 4.19 10.42 -17.11
CA SER A 396 3.79 9.06 -16.78
C SER A 396 2.34 8.77 -17.21
N ASN A 397 2.09 7.56 -17.73
CA ASN A 397 0.74 7.05 -17.99
C ASN A 397 -0.09 6.86 -16.70
N ARG A 398 0.55 6.96 -15.54
CA ARG A 398 -0.16 6.93 -14.25
C ARG A 398 -0.93 8.23 -13.98
N GLY A 399 -0.63 9.31 -14.72
CA GLY A 399 -1.25 10.64 -14.54
C GLY A 399 -0.62 11.44 -13.41
N VAL A 400 0.42 10.90 -12.78
CA VAL A 400 1.20 11.51 -11.69
C VAL A 400 2.67 11.13 -11.88
N ALA A 401 3.61 11.96 -11.39
CA ALA A 401 5.06 11.78 -11.52
C ALA A 401 5.54 11.66 -12.98
N ILE A 402 6.66 10.98 -13.24
CA ILE A 402 7.31 10.92 -14.55
C ILE A 402 7.76 9.51 -14.89
N THR A 403 8.12 9.28 -16.16
CA THR A 403 9.06 8.23 -16.55
C THR A 403 10.44 8.81 -16.75
N PHE A 404 11.49 8.03 -16.41
CA PHE A 404 12.89 8.48 -16.46
C PHE A 404 13.76 7.48 -17.21
N GLY A 405 14.62 7.99 -18.09
CA GLY A 405 15.49 7.21 -18.97
C GLY A 405 16.84 6.82 -18.37
N PRO A 406 17.63 6.00 -19.10
CA PRO A 406 18.95 5.53 -18.67
C PRO A 406 19.96 6.64 -18.41
N ASP A 407 19.87 7.75 -19.12
CA ASP A 407 20.68 8.96 -18.94
C ASP A 407 20.44 9.60 -17.57
N VAL A 408 19.17 9.74 -17.17
CA VAL A 408 18.76 10.26 -15.85
C VAL A 408 19.30 9.36 -14.73
N VAL A 409 19.19 8.04 -14.89
CA VAL A 409 19.71 7.06 -13.93
C VAL A 409 21.22 7.20 -13.77
N LYS A 410 21.95 7.23 -14.87
CA LYS A 410 23.42 7.35 -14.88
C LYS A 410 23.90 8.60 -14.18
N ASP A 411 23.29 9.75 -14.45
CA ASP A 411 23.65 11.02 -13.84
C ASP A 411 23.31 11.03 -12.33
N PHE A 412 22.15 10.52 -11.94
CA PHE A 412 21.77 10.41 -10.54
C PHE A 412 22.72 9.51 -9.74
N LEU A 413 23.01 8.32 -10.23
CA LEU A 413 23.92 7.37 -9.57
C LEU A 413 25.33 7.96 -9.44
N LYS A 414 25.86 8.57 -10.50
CA LYS A 414 27.17 9.24 -10.51
C LYS A 414 27.24 10.36 -9.47
N ASN A 415 26.24 11.24 -9.44
CA ASN A 415 26.19 12.39 -8.53
C ASN A 415 26.10 11.99 -7.06
N ASN A 416 25.44 10.87 -6.78
CA ASN A 416 25.26 10.33 -5.42
C ASN A 416 26.27 9.24 -5.05
N LYS A 417 27.25 8.91 -5.93
CA LYS A 417 28.26 7.86 -5.74
C LYS A 417 27.65 6.48 -5.50
N LEU A 418 26.58 6.18 -6.20
CA LEU A 418 25.86 4.91 -6.15
C LEU A 418 26.21 4.04 -7.34
N VAL A 419 25.99 2.72 -7.20
CA VAL A 419 26.24 1.71 -8.23
C VAL A 419 24.94 1.22 -8.86
N LYS A 420 23.89 1.06 -8.05
CA LYS A 420 22.59 0.48 -8.48
C LYS A 420 21.42 1.20 -7.84
N LEU A 421 20.33 1.23 -8.61
CA LEU A 421 19.00 1.59 -8.14
C LEU A 421 18.13 0.33 -8.12
N VAL A 422 17.58 -0.03 -6.96
CA VAL A 422 16.59 -1.11 -6.82
C VAL A 422 15.23 -0.49 -6.53
N ARG A 423 14.22 -0.93 -7.24
CA ARG A 423 12.85 -0.39 -7.12
C ARG A 423 11.80 -1.49 -7.28
N SER A 424 10.54 -1.15 -7.11
CA SER A 424 9.37 -2.04 -7.14
C SER A 424 8.26 -1.46 -8.03
N HIS A 425 7.00 -1.43 -7.60
CA HIS A 425 5.90 -0.64 -8.19
C HIS A 425 5.38 -1.10 -9.57
N GLU A 426 6.09 -1.93 -10.30
CA GLU A 426 5.65 -2.48 -11.58
C GLU A 426 5.63 -4.01 -11.55
N CYS A 427 4.47 -4.58 -11.90
CA CYS A 427 4.38 -6.02 -12.11
C CYS A 427 5.22 -6.43 -13.34
N LYS A 428 6.14 -7.35 -13.15
CA LYS A 428 7.00 -7.92 -14.21
C LYS A 428 6.73 -9.40 -14.35
N SER A 429 6.68 -9.91 -15.59
CA SER A 429 6.34 -11.32 -15.88
C SER A 429 7.22 -12.31 -15.13
N GLU A 430 8.52 -12.01 -15.03
CA GLU A 430 9.51 -12.83 -14.34
C GLU A 430 9.63 -12.50 -12.83
N GLY A 431 8.80 -11.58 -12.29
CA GLY A 431 8.95 -11.04 -10.93
C GLY A 431 10.09 -10.04 -10.79
N TYR A 432 10.81 -9.74 -11.86
CA TYR A 432 11.87 -8.74 -11.91
C TYR A 432 12.13 -8.25 -13.34
N GLU A 433 12.84 -7.13 -13.43
CA GLU A 433 13.40 -6.62 -14.68
C GLU A 433 14.71 -5.89 -14.41
N ILE A 434 15.69 -6.03 -15.30
CA ILE A 434 16.95 -5.29 -15.26
C ILE A 434 17.01 -4.36 -16.45
N LEU A 435 17.01 -3.06 -16.19
CA LEU A 435 17.16 -2.02 -17.21
C LEU A 435 18.42 -1.20 -16.91
N GLY A 436 19.57 -1.63 -17.43
CA GLY A 436 20.86 -1.03 -17.14
C GLY A 436 21.23 -1.14 -15.66
N ASP A 437 21.30 -0.01 -14.96
CA ASP A 437 21.61 0.05 -13.53
C ASP A 437 20.39 0.09 -12.62
N VAL A 438 19.18 -0.06 -13.19
CA VAL A 438 17.94 -0.18 -12.46
C VAL A 438 17.51 -1.65 -12.39
N ILE A 439 17.16 -2.12 -11.20
CA ILE A 439 16.59 -3.44 -10.96
C ILE A 439 15.18 -3.23 -10.38
N THR A 440 14.17 -3.63 -11.13
CA THR A 440 12.79 -3.70 -10.64
C THR A 440 12.55 -5.07 -10.03
N VAL A 441 11.98 -5.12 -8.82
CA VAL A 441 11.63 -6.35 -8.09
C VAL A 441 10.16 -6.31 -7.72
N PHE A 442 9.42 -7.37 -8.04
CA PHE A 442 7.99 -7.51 -7.76
C PHE A 442 7.73 -8.87 -7.10
N SER A 443 7.20 -8.88 -5.88
CA SER A 443 7.13 -10.07 -5.04
C SER A 443 5.71 -10.64 -4.85
N ALA A 444 4.74 -10.19 -5.65
CA ALA A 444 3.38 -10.72 -5.69
C ALA A 444 3.17 -11.60 -6.94
N PRO A 445 3.43 -12.92 -6.87
CA PRO A 445 3.25 -13.82 -8.01
C PRO A 445 1.78 -14.00 -8.36
N ASN A 446 1.47 -14.30 -9.63
CA ASN A 446 0.09 -14.38 -10.15
C ASN A 446 -0.79 -13.20 -9.70
N TYR A 447 -0.23 -11.99 -9.80
CA TYR A 447 -0.82 -10.75 -9.29
C TYR A 447 -2.31 -10.62 -9.63
N CYS A 448 -3.11 -10.19 -8.66
CA CYS A 448 -4.57 -10.10 -8.77
C CYS A 448 -5.23 -11.43 -9.20
N ASP A 449 -4.65 -12.59 -8.90
CA ASP A 449 -5.09 -13.94 -9.29
C ASP A 449 -5.26 -14.14 -10.82
N SER A 450 -4.64 -13.30 -11.62
CA SER A 450 -4.91 -13.24 -13.06
C SER A 450 -3.72 -12.92 -13.94
N MET A 451 -2.62 -12.36 -13.41
CA MET A 451 -1.50 -11.89 -14.25
C MET A 451 -0.57 -13.01 -14.69
N GLY A 452 -0.49 -14.11 -13.93
CA GLY A 452 0.36 -15.27 -14.26
C GLY A 452 1.86 -15.01 -14.17
N ASN A 453 2.27 -13.89 -13.56
CA ASN A 453 3.67 -13.54 -13.34
C ASN A 453 4.31 -14.36 -12.22
N MET A 454 5.64 -14.48 -12.25
CA MET A 454 6.44 -14.96 -11.12
C MET A 454 6.56 -13.88 -10.05
N GLY A 455 6.89 -14.27 -8.82
CA GLY A 455 7.41 -13.38 -7.78
C GLY A 455 8.94 -13.38 -7.82
N GLY A 456 9.55 -12.24 -7.51
CA GLY A 456 11.00 -12.09 -7.44
C GLY A 456 11.45 -11.42 -6.15
N ILE A 457 12.65 -11.76 -5.66
CA ILE A 457 13.37 -11.04 -4.62
C ILE A 457 14.83 -10.84 -5.04
N LEU A 458 15.45 -9.77 -4.59
CA LEU A 458 16.88 -9.54 -4.77
C LEU A 458 17.61 -9.91 -3.48
N GLN A 459 18.56 -10.84 -3.56
CA GLN A 459 19.35 -11.29 -2.41
C GLN A 459 20.79 -10.81 -2.54
N LEU A 460 21.27 -10.14 -1.50
CA LEU A 460 22.68 -9.77 -1.31
C LEU A 460 23.30 -10.74 -0.31
N LYS A 461 24.45 -11.35 -0.66
CA LYS A 461 25.22 -12.21 0.23
C LYS A 461 26.69 -12.15 -0.12
N GLY A 462 27.50 -11.62 0.80
CA GLY A 462 28.90 -11.29 0.51
C GLY A 462 28.99 -10.26 -0.61
N ASP A 463 29.74 -10.58 -1.65
CA ASP A 463 29.88 -9.74 -2.85
C ASP A 463 28.90 -10.17 -3.98
N SER A 464 27.98 -11.09 -3.68
CA SER A 464 27.06 -11.66 -4.67
C SER A 464 25.69 -10.96 -4.59
N ILE A 465 25.18 -10.59 -5.76
CA ILE A 465 23.81 -10.13 -5.97
C ILE A 465 23.10 -11.19 -6.81
N LYS A 466 22.01 -11.74 -6.29
CA LYS A 466 21.20 -12.77 -6.96
C LYS A 466 19.74 -12.37 -6.99
N ILE A 467 19.10 -12.67 -8.10
CA ILE A 467 17.63 -12.62 -8.19
C ILE A 467 17.10 -14.03 -7.97
N LEU A 468 16.16 -14.17 -7.07
CA LEU A 468 15.52 -15.41 -6.72
C LEU A 468 14.06 -15.31 -7.10
N GLN A 469 13.54 -16.29 -7.82
CA GLN A 469 12.15 -16.31 -8.32
C GLN A 469 11.34 -17.38 -7.58
N PHE A 470 10.04 -17.13 -7.46
CA PHE A 470 9.11 -18.10 -6.90
C PHE A 470 7.73 -17.99 -7.55
N SER A 471 7.03 -19.12 -7.57
CA SER A 471 5.64 -19.18 -8.05
C SER A 471 4.68 -18.89 -6.92
N TYR A 472 3.45 -18.49 -7.28
CA TYR A 472 2.36 -18.36 -6.32
C TYR A 472 2.05 -19.69 -5.62
N VAL A 473 1.53 -19.58 -4.40
CA VAL A 473 0.97 -20.73 -3.68
C VAL A 473 -0.54 -20.59 -3.59
N TRP A 474 -1.21 -21.74 -3.45
CA TRP A 474 -2.65 -21.73 -3.26
C TRP A 474 -3.05 -20.99 -1.98
N HIS A 475 -4.13 -20.22 -2.06
CA HIS A 475 -4.78 -19.57 -0.92
C HIS A 475 -6.28 -19.88 -0.89
N PRO A 476 -6.93 -19.85 0.28
CA PRO A 476 -8.38 -20.00 0.38
C PRO A 476 -9.11 -18.93 -0.43
N PRO A 477 -10.27 -19.24 -1.04
CA PRO A 477 -11.11 -18.23 -1.67
C PRO A 477 -11.44 -17.10 -0.68
N ALA A 478 -11.27 -15.87 -1.12
CA ALA A 478 -11.53 -14.68 -0.33
C ALA A 478 -12.38 -13.67 -1.12
N GLN A 479 -13.14 -12.86 -0.38
CA GLN A 479 -13.89 -11.77 -0.98
C GLN A 479 -12.93 -10.65 -1.39
N SER A 480 -13.06 -10.16 -2.61
CA SER A 480 -12.36 -8.94 -3.01
C SER A 480 -13.03 -7.71 -2.40
N PHE A 481 -12.20 -6.84 -1.81
CA PHE A 481 -12.64 -5.58 -1.21
C PHE A 481 -12.48 -4.37 -2.13
N ALA A 482 -11.80 -4.52 -3.27
CA ALA A 482 -11.55 -3.42 -4.19
C ALA A 482 -12.84 -2.94 -4.88
N LEU A 483 -13.07 -1.63 -4.91
CA LEU A 483 -14.20 -1.01 -5.65
C LEU A 483 -14.18 -1.36 -7.14
N LEU A 484 -12.98 -1.55 -7.70
CA LEU A 484 -12.79 -1.98 -9.07
C LEU A 484 -13.43 -3.34 -9.40
N ASN A 485 -13.80 -4.15 -8.42
CA ASN A 485 -14.39 -5.47 -8.64
C ASN A 485 -15.93 -5.47 -8.54
N ASN A 486 -16.56 -4.29 -8.44
CA ASN A 486 -18.01 -4.19 -8.52
C ASN A 486 -18.50 -4.64 -9.89
N TRP A 487 -19.22 -5.77 -9.92
CA TRP A 487 -19.56 -6.53 -11.12
C TRP A 487 -20.45 -5.76 -12.13
N ILE A 488 -21.32 -4.84 -11.68
CA ILE A 488 -22.21 -4.07 -12.59
C ILE A 488 -21.40 -3.18 -13.53
N PHE A 489 -20.25 -2.71 -13.09
CA PHE A 489 -19.40 -1.80 -13.85
C PHE A 489 -18.11 -2.45 -14.36
N SER A 490 -17.85 -3.72 -14.01
CA SER A 490 -16.67 -4.47 -14.47
C SER A 490 -16.77 -4.95 -15.93
#